data_6cf5efee4f93fd49e924a46c32c85115
#
_entry.id   6cf5efee4f93fd49e924a46c32c85115
#
_cell.length_a   1.000
_cell.length_b   1.000
_cell.length_c   1.000
_cell.angle_alpha   90.00
_cell.angle_beta   90.00
_cell.angle_gamma   90.00
#
_symmetry.space_group_name_H-M   'P 1'
#
loop_
_entity.id
_entity.type
_entity.pdbx_description
1 polymer ?
#
loop_
_entity_poly.entity_id
_entity_poly.type
_entity_poly.pdbx_seq_one_letter_code
_entity_poly.pdbx_strand_id
1 'polypeptide(L)'
;MDDITSRNDEKGREQARETGKREEQEAQRQRDIATEKGRKQGLEEERNREKQKTGWGTGMKVGIIIIVLAIIVIAAALLTVSVTVTNISPGDVLPYSSTYGTSFPEGQTIQIGNTQISAISYGNSVTTDVNGNSQQLVVGQTQTISEQHARITTLGVITLMNTNFQIDLTYKGELDNRAYFDIAINTGSQVPSQLIRLLLPSEIEATPI
;
A
#
# COMPACT_ATOMS: atom_id res chain seq x y z
N MET A 1 8.16 57.49 -93.98
CA MET A 1 8.96 57.36 -92.73
C MET A 1 8.08 56.75 -91.59
N ASP A 2 6.92 56.21 -91.88
CA ASP A 2 5.86 55.76 -90.88
C ASP A 2 5.81 54.28 -90.58
N ASP A 3 6.61 53.46 -91.25
CA ASP A 3 6.48 51.95 -91.11
C ASP A 3 7.38 51.35 -90.03
N ILE A 4 8.37 52.12 -89.51
CA ILE A 4 9.34 51.61 -88.49
C ILE A 4 8.79 51.80 -87.06
N THR A 5 7.98 52.81 -86.86
CA THR A 5 7.36 53.13 -85.55
C THR A 5 6.27 52.16 -85.17
N SER A 6 5.46 51.69 -86.09
CA SER A 6 4.39 50.76 -85.91
C SER A 6 4.86 49.34 -85.49
N ARG A 7 6.02 48.89 -86.02
CA ARG A 7 6.61 47.59 -85.72
C ARG A 7 7.22 47.50 -84.30
N ASN A 8 7.70 48.61 -83.79
CA ASN A 8 8.27 48.64 -82.44
C ASN A 8 7.18 48.67 -81.37
N ASP A 9 6.05 49.30 -81.66
CA ASP A 9 4.93 49.27 -80.68
C ASP A 9 4.23 47.92 -80.61
N GLU A 10 4.19 47.18 -81.72
CA GLU A 10 3.65 45.84 -81.75
C GLU A 10 4.50 44.85 -80.95
N LYS A 11 5.85 44.88 -81.10
CA LYS A 11 6.78 44.06 -80.33
C LYS A 11 6.71 44.38 -78.82
N GLY A 12 6.58 45.64 -78.45
CA GLY A 12 6.43 46.09 -77.05
C GLY A 12 5.16 45.52 -76.42
N ARG A 13 4.08 45.53 -77.19
CA ARG A 13 2.78 44.90 -76.70
C ARG A 13 2.83 43.41 -76.60
N GLU A 14 3.49 42.70 -77.48
CA GLU A 14 3.70 41.27 -77.41
C GLU A 14 4.56 40.85 -76.20
N GLN A 15 5.66 41.55 -75.97
CA GLN A 15 6.53 41.33 -74.83
C GLN A 15 5.80 41.61 -73.52
N ALA A 16 4.98 42.64 -73.45
CA ALA A 16 4.17 42.91 -72.24
C ALA A 16 3.11 41.85 -71.99
N ARG A 17 2.51 41.26 -73.05
CA ARG A 17 1.60 40.18 -72.97
C ARG A 17 2.25 38.84 -72.54
N GLU A 18 3.44 38.57 -73.03
CA GLU A 18 4.18 37.35 -72.57
C GLU A 18 4.67 37.48 -71.16
N THR A 19 5.13 38.62 -70.72
CA THR A 19 5.54 38.88 -69.31
C THR A 19 4.35 38.71 -68.37
N GLY A 20 3.19 39.33 -68.72
CA GLY A 20 1.97 39.16 -67.93
C GLY A 20 1.52 37.70 -67.81
N LYS A 21 1.58 36.91 -68.93
CA LYS A 21 1.26 35.46 -68.88
C LYS A 21 2.23 34.65 -68.02
N ARG A 22 3.52 35.00 -68.00
CA ARG A 22 4.51 34.32 -67.16
C ARG A 22 4.28 34.64 -65.67
N GLU A 23 4.01 35.90 -65.33
CA GLU A 23 3.69 36.29 -63.97
C GLU A 23 2.41 35.62 -63.47
N GLU A 24 1.36 35.53 -64.28
CA GLU A 24 0.14 34.80 -63.91
C GLU A 24 0.42 33.31 -63.69
N GLN A 25 1.23 32.68 -64.57
CA GLN A 25 1.59 31.27 -64.41
C GLN A 25 2.45 31.01 -63.15
N GLU A 26 3.37 31.92 -62.85
CA GLU A 26 4.18 31.81 -61.62
C GLU A 26 3.32 32.02 -60.36
N ALA A 27 2.43 32.99 -60.37
CA ALA A 27 1.48 33.22 -59.28
C ALA A 27 0.54 32.03 -59.06
N GLN A 28 0.12 31.39 -60.15
CA GLN A 28 -0.72 30.18 -60.08
C GLN A 28 0.05 28.98 -59.51
N ARG A 29 1.29 28.76 -59.95
CA ARG A 29 2.20 27.72 -59.38
C ARG A 29 2.46 27.93 -57.89
N GLN A 30 2.69 29.19 -57.47
CA GLN A 30 2.89 29.48 -56.04
C GLN A 30 1.64 29.19 -55.20
N ARG A 31 0.44 29.48 -55.73
CA ARG A 31 -0.83 29.14 -55.06
C ARG A 31 -1.03 27.63 -54.95
N ASP A 32 -0.71 26.87 -56.00
CA ASP A 32 -0.83 25.42 -56.00
C ASP A 32 0.14 24.76 -55.01
N ILE A 33 1.41 25.26 -54.97
CA ILE A 33 2.41 24.79 -54.00
C ILE A 33 2.00 25.15 -52.57
N ALA A 34 1.45 26.33 -52.33
CA ALA A 34 0.98 26.74 -51.00
C ALA A 34 -0.22 25.88 -50.54
N THR A 35 -1.14 25.59 -51.46
CA THR A 35 -2.32 24.73 -51.18
C THR A 35 -1.91 23.29 -50.89
N GLU A 36 -0.97 22.74 -51.68
CA GLU A 36 -0.47 21.37 -51.46
C GLU A 36 0.32 21.26 -50.14
N LYS A 37 1.10 22.30 -49.81
CA LYS A 37 1.84 22.34 -48.52
C LYS A 37 0.90 22.44 -47.32
N GLY A 38 -0.16 23.24 -47.41
CA GLY A 38 -1.20 23.32 -46.39
C GLY A 38 -1.96 22.02 -46.20
N ARG A 39 -2.26 21.31 -47.30
CA ARG A 39 -2.91 20.02 -47.28
C ARG A 39 -2.03 18.92 -46.63
N LYS A 40 -0.73 18.91 -46.94
CA LYS A 40 0.23 18.01 -46.31
C LYS A 40 0.39 18.26 -44.84
N GLN A 41 0.48 19.51 -44.41
CA GLN A 41 0.55 19.90 -43.01
C GLN A 41 -0.73 19.51 -42.22
N GLY A 42 -1.91 19.74 -42.84
CA GLY A 42 -3.17 19.32 -42.22
C GLY A 42 -3.27 17.79 -42.00
N LEU A 43 -2.82 16.99 -42.98
CA LEU A 43 -2.78 15.52 -42.87
C LEU A 43 -1.76 15.03 -41.84
N GLU A 44 -0.63 15.71 -41.69
CA GLU A 44 0.36 15.37 -40.64
C GLU A 44 -0.14 15.75 -39.24
N GLU A 45 -0.83 16.87 -39.09
CA GLU A 45 -1.46 17.25 -37.82
C GLU A 45 -2.59 16.31 -37.44
N GLU A 46 -3.44 15.88 -38.39
CA GLU A 46 -4.46 14.86 -38.13
C GLU A 46 -3.83 13.52 -37.72
N ARG A 47 -2.80 13.07 -38.40
CA ARG A 47 -2.05 11.84 -38.03
C ARG A 47 -1.42 11.95 -36.63
N ASN A 48 -0.90 13.12 -36.28
CA ASN A 48 -0.34 13.34 -34.95
C ASN A 48 -1.40 13.43 -33.86
N ARG A 49 -2.57 14.01 -34.18
CA ARG A 49 -3.73 14.01 -33.27
C ARG A 49 -4.33 12.61 -33.08
N GLU A 50 -4.36 11.79 -34.12
CA GLU A 50 -4.78 10.39 -33.98
C GLU A 50 -3.77 9.57 -33.17
N LYS A 51 -2.47 9.79 -33.32
CA LYS A 51 -1.43 9.15 -32.49
C LYS A 51 -1.50 9.59 -31.02
N GLN A 52 -1.90 10.82 -30.73
CA GLN A 52 -2.14 11.30 -29.35
C GLN A 52 -3.48 10.81 -28.77
N LYS A 53 -4.47 10.52 -29.61
CA LYS A 53 -5.75 9.92 -29.17
C LYS A 53 -5.69 8.41 -29.02
N THR A 54 -4.65 7.72 -29.51
CA THR A 54 -4.40 6.35 -29.16
C THR A 54 -3.95 6.31 -27.70
N GLY A 55 -4.94 6.54 -26.84
CA GLY A 55 -4.84 6.38 -25.41
C GLY A 55 -4.12 5.09 -25.05
N TRP A 56 -3.55 5.06 -23.88
CA TRP A 56 -2.87 3.96 -23.21
C TRP A 56 -3.05 2.62 -23.92
N GLY A 57 -1.96 2.08 -24.48
CA GLY A 57 -2.01 0.82 -25.23
C GLY A 57 -2.75 -0.26 -24.45
N THR A 58 -3.44 -1.16 -25.11
CA THR A 58 -4.22 -2.24 -24.51
C THR A 58 -3.44 -2.95 -23.40
N GLY A 59 -2.11 -3.11 -23.57
CA GLY A 59 -1.22 -3.69 -22.57
C GLY A 59 -1.14 -2.87 -21.27
N MET A 60 -1.17 -1.55 -21.34
CA MET A 60 -1.14 -0.68 -20.16
C MET A 60 -2.47 -0.69 -19.39
N LYS A 61 -3.60 -0.78 -20.10
CA LYS A 61 -4.93 -0.95 -19.48
C LYS A 61 -5.02 -2.29 -18.76
N VAL A 62 -4.55 -3.37 -19.38
CA VAL A 62 -4.50 -4.70 -18.75
C VAL A 62 -3.56 -4.69 -17.55
N GLY A 63 -2.39 -4.04 -17.65
CA GLY A 63 -1.46 -3.90 -16.51
C GLY A 63 -2.09 -3.21 -15.30
N ILE A 64 -2.84 -2.11 -15.51
CA ILE A 64 -3.54 -1.42 -14.43
C ILE A 64 -4.63 -2.29 -13.80
N ILE A 65 -5.40 -3.02 -14.61
CA ILE A 65 -6.43 -3.94 -14.10
C ILE A 65 -5.80 -5.02 -13.21
N ILE A 66 -4.66 -5.60 -13.62
CA ILE A 66 -3.94 -6.59 -12.83
C ILE A 66 -3.46 -6.00 -11.50
N ILE A 67 -2.90 -4.79 -11.52
CA ILE A 67 -2.45 -4.10 -10.30
C ILE A 67 -3.64 -3.84 -9.35
N VAL A 68 -4.75 -3.35 -9.86
CA VAL A 68 -5.95 -3.09 -9.06
C VAL A 68 -6.50 -4.39 -8.45
N LEU A 69 -6.56 -5.46 -9.23
CA LEU A 69 -6.96 -6.78 -8.73
C LEU A 69 -6.00 -7.29 -7.65
N ALA A 70 -4.69 -7.13 -7.83
CA ALA A 70 -3.70 -7.52 -6.82
C ALA A 70 -3.89 -6.73 -5.52
N ILE A 71 -4.15 -5.41 -5.60
CA ILE A 71 -4.43 -4.58 -4.42
C ILE A 71 -5.71 -5.05 -3.70
N ILE A 72 -6.77 -5.37 -4.45
CA ILE A 72 -8.04 -5.87 -3.88
C ILE A 72 -7.81 -7.22 -3.17
N VAL A 73 -7.04 -8.12 -3.76
CA VAL A 73 -6.71 -9.42 -3.15
C VAL A 73 -5.88 -9.24 -1.87
N ILE A 74 -4.89 -8.35 -1.89
CA ILE A 74 -4.08 -8.04 -0.70
C ILE A 74 -4.96 -7.42 0.39
N ALA A 75 -5.82 -6.46 0.06
CA ALA A 75 -6.74 -5.84 1.01
C ALA A 75 -7.71 -6.87 1.60
N ALA A 76 -8.29 -7.75 0.78
CA ALA A 76 -9.14 -8.84 1.24
C ALA A 76 -8.38 -9.81 2.15
N ALA A 77 -7.12 -10.13 1.82
CA ALA A 77 -6.28 -10.98 2.65
C ALA A 77 -6.03 -10.38 4.04
N LEU A 78 -5.79 -9.07 4.11
CA LEU A 78 -5.58 -8.36 5.39
C LEU A 78 -6.86 -8.30 6.24
N LEU A 79 -8.03 -8.20 5.60
CA LEU A 79 -9.32 -8.12 6.29
C LEU A 79 -9.83 -9.50 6.80
N THR A 80 -9.23 -10.60 6.34
CA THR A 80 -9.68 -11.96 6.68
C THR A 80 -8.71 -12.71 7.59
N VAL A 81 -7.86 -11.98 8.33
CA VAL A 81 -6.95 -12.60 9.30
C VAL A 81 -7.78 -13.21 10.44
N SER A 82 -7.59 -14.49 10.69
CA SER A 82 -8.18 -15.23 11.79
C SER A 82 -7.09 -15.77 12.70
N VAL A 83 -7.27 -15.58 14.00
CA VAL A 83 -6.38 -16.08 15.05
C VAL A 83 -7.09 -17.17 15.81
N THR A 84 -6.52 -18.36 15.84
CA THR A 84 -6.99 -19.48 16.65
C THR A 84 -5.94 -19.81 17.69
N VAL A 85 -6.33 -19.81 18.95
CA VAL A 85 -5.47 -20.19 20.08
C VAL A 85 -6.05 -21.39 20.78
N THR A 86 -5.21 -22.37 21.10
CA THR A 86 -5.60 -23.58 21.85
C THR A 86 -4.63 -23.82 22.98
N ASN A 87 -5.14 -24.31 24.11
CA ASN A 87 -4.29 -24.72 25.23
C ASN A 87 -3.64 -26.04 24.90
N ILE A 88 -2.39 -26.19 25.27
CA ILE A 88 -1.58 -27.40 25.07
C ILE A 88 -0.89 -27.79 26.37
N SER A 89 -0.38 -29.02 26.43
CA SER A 89 0.47 -29.45 27.55
C SER A 89 1.84 -28.77 27.44
N PRO A 90 2.38 -28.22 28.55
CA PRO A 90 3.70 -27.64 28.58
C PRO A 90 4.80 -28.65 28.24
N GLY A 91 5.87 -28.21 27.59
CA GLY A 91 7.04 -29.04 27.37
C GLY A 91 7.89 -28.70 26.16
N ASP A 92 7.48 -27.72 25.35
CA ASP A 92 8.22 -27.30 24.18
C ASP A 92 9.34 -26.33 24.54
N VAL A 93 10.42 -26.36 23.75
CA VAL A 93 11.46 -25.35 23.83
C VAL A 93 11.02 -24.10 23.10
N LEU A 94 10.97 -22.96 23.80
CA LEU A 94 10.52 -21.67 23.28
C LEU A 94 11.72 -20.69 23.21
N PRO A 95 12.61 -20.84 22.22
CA PRO A 95 13.90 -20.11 22.19
C PRO A 95 13.80 -18.65 21.75
N TYR A 96 12.66 -18.22 21.23
CA TYR A 96 12.47 -16.86 20.76
C TYR A 96 11.60 -16.08 21.73
N SER A 97 12.02 -14.89 22.12
CA SER A 97 11.28 -14.01 23.02
C SER A 97 11.08 -12.63 22.41
N SER A 98 9.91 -12.07 22.63
CA SER A 98 9.58 -10.67 22.27
C SER A 98 8.92 -10.03 23.47
N THR A 99 9.44 -8.89 23.93
CA THR A 99 8.95 -8.20 25.13
C THR A 99 8.21 -6.92 24.77
N TYR A 100 7.10 -6.69 25.47
CA TYR A 100 6.24 -5.52 25.31
C TYR A 100 5.95 -4.89 26.67
N GLY A 101 6.16 -3.58 26.78
CA GLY A 101 5.62 -2.81 27.89
C GLY A 101 4.12 -2.61 27.68
N THR A 102 3.33 -2.89 28.71
CA THR A 102 1.86 -2.87 28.64
C THR A 102 1.27 -2.20 29.89
N SER A 103 0.04 -1.69 29.73
CA SER A 103 -0.72 -1.14 30.85
C SER A 103 -2.12 -1.76 30.91
N PHE A 104 -2.46 -2.37 32.04
CA PHE A 104 -3.76 -3.00 32.29
C PHE A 104 -4.67 -2.02 33.03
N PRO A 105 -5.88 -1.73 32.51
CA PRO A 105 -6.89 -1.00 33.27
C PRO A 105 -7.28 -1.79 34.53
N GLU A 106 -7.37 -1.13 35.67
CA GLU A 106 -7.68 -1.80 36.93
C GLU A 106 -9.04 -2.49 36.92
N GLY A 107 -9.08 -3.72 37.41
CA GLY A 107 -10.29 -4.51 37.58
C GLY A 107 -10.97 -4.95 36.29
N GLN A 108 -10.43 -4.61 35.12
CA GLN A 108 -10.96 -5.08 33.84
C GLN A 108 -10.35 -6.42 33.46
N THR A 109 -11.19 -7.32 32.95
CA THR A 109 -10.73 -8.58 32.39
C THR A 109 -10.33 -8.39 30.93
N ILE A 110 -9.10 -8.73 30.61
CA ILE A 110 -8.51 -8.65 29.28
C ILE A 110 -8.25 -10.05 28.78
N GLN A 111 -8.53 -10.31 27.53
CA GLN A 111 -8.29 -11.60 26.91
C GLN A 111 -7.05 -11.55 26.00
N ILE A 112 -6.06 -12.40 26.33
CA ILE A 112 -4.88 -12.61 25.48
C ILE A 112 -4.87 -14.07 25.04
N GLY A 113 -5.10 -14.32 23.76
CA GLY A 113 -5.34 -15.68 23.26
C GLY A 113 -6.57 -16.32 23.93
N ASN A 114 -6.38 -17.45 24.58
CA ASN A 114 -7.43 -18.14 25.36
C ASN A 114 -7.37 -17.81 26.87
N THR A 115 -6.50 -16.89 27.26
CA THR A 115 -6.31 -16.57 28.68
C THR A 115 -7.05 -15.27 29.02
N GLN A 116 -7.85 -15.33 30.06
CA GLN A 116 -8.46 -14.15 30.68
C GLN A 116 -7.55 -13.68 31.81
N ILE A 117 -7.20 -12.41 31.81
CA ILE A 117 -6.32 -11.79 32.79
C ILE A 117 -7.00 -10.55 33.32
N SER A 118 -7.08 -10.41 34.64
CA SER A 118 -7.42 -9.16 35.30
C SER A 118 -6.36 -8.80 36.33
N ALA A 119 -6.21 -7.51 36.61
CA ALA A 119 -5.23 -7.02 37.56
C ALA A 119 -5.85 -5.95 38.46
N ILE A 120 -5.57 -6.02 39.76
CA ILE A 120 -5.96 -5.02 40.74
C ILE A 120 -4.73 -4.67 41.56
N SER A 121 -4.30 -3.41 41.50
CA SER A 121 -3.09 -2.94 42.15
C SER A 121 -3.34 -2.49 43.58
N TYR A 122 -2.33 -2.68 44.42
CA TYR A 122 -2.31 -2.24 45.82
C TYR A 122 -0.93 -1.63 46.12
N GLY A 123 -0.62 -0.51 45.52
CA GLY A 123 0.69 0.14 45.66
C GLY A 123 1.82 -0.67 45.03
N ASN A 124 2.69 -1.27 45.82
CA ASN A 124 3.84 -2.03 45.33
C ASN A 124 3.50 -3.50 44.95
N SER A 125 2.25 -3.91 45.09
CA SER A 125 1.79 -5.25 44.74
C SER A 125 0.56 -5.19 43.84
N VAL A 126 0.34 -6.23 43.07
CA VAL A 126 -0.82 -6.42 42.23
C VAL A 126 -1.38 -7.82 42.47
N THR A 127 -2.68 -7.93 42.54
CA THR A 127 -3.34 -9.23 42.45
C THR A 127 -3.74 -9.43 41.00
N THR A 128 -3.14 -10.43 40.36
CA THR A 128 -3.52 -10.88 39.02
C THR A 128 -4.42 -12.08 39.14
N ASP A 129 -5.50 -12.10 38.37
CA ASP A 129 -6.33 -13.26 38.18
C ASP A 129 -6.13 -13.78 36.74
N VAL A 130 -5.71 -15.01 36.62
CA VAL A 130 -5.50 -15.67 35.32
C VAL A 130 -6.42 -16.89 35.24
N ASN A 131 -7.45 -16.80 34.42
CA ASN A 131 -8.47 -17.87 34.25
C ASN A 131 -9.09 -18.31 35.58
N GLY A 132 -9.36 -17.40 36.53
CA GLY A 132 -9.91 -17.71 37.84
C GLY A 132 -8.89 -18.11 38.90
N ASN A 133 -7.58 -18.11 38.55
CA ASN A 133 -6.50 -18.37 39.50
C ASN A 133 -5.83 -17.06 39.89
N SER A 134 -6.06 -16.63 41.13
CA SER A 134 -5.51 -15.37 41.63
C SER A 134 -4.12 -15.61 42.22
N GLN A 135 -3.19 -14.71 41.85
CA GLN A 135 -1.83 -14.64 42.41
C GLN A 135 -1.47 -13.21 42.74
N GLN A 136 -0.80 -13.00 43.87
CA GLN A 136 -0.26 -11.70 44.24
C GLN A 136 1.20 -11.61 43.74
N LEU A 137 1.53 -10.51 43.05
CA LEU A 137 2.88 -10.21 42.59
C LEU A 137 3.34 -8.89 43.24
N VAL A 138 4.61 -8.79 43.57
CA VAL A 138 5.27 -7.53 43.87
C VAL A 138 6.07 -7.04 42.66
N VAL A 139 6.42 -5.77 42.65
CA VAL A 139 7.22 -5.17 41.55
C VAL A 139 8.46 -6.01 41.26
N GLY A 140 8.66 -6.37 40.01
CA GLY A 140 9.73 -7.22 39.53
C GLY A 140 9.45 -8.70 39.54
N GLN A 141 8.37 -9.17 40.15
CA GLN A 141 7.96 -10.57 40.06
C GLN A 141 7.26 -10.91 38.75
N THR A 142 7.49 -12.15 38.30
CA THR A 142 6.95 -12.67 37.05
C THR A 142 5.97 -13.79 37.33
N GLN A 143 4.83 -13.76 36.69
CA GLN A 143 3.86 -14.86 36.60
C GLN A 143 3.89 -15.44 35.19
N THR A 144 4.17 -16.73 35.11
CA THR A 144 4.13 -17.48 33.85
C THR A 144 2.74 -18.03 33.59
N ILE A 145 2.21 -17.77 32.39
CA ILE A 145 0.95 -18.29 31.91
C ILE A 145 1.21 -19.60 31.15
N SER A 146 0.30 -20.56 31.29
CA SER A 146 0.40 -21.85 30.62
C SER A 146 0.66 -21.72 29.12
N GLU A 147 1.44 -22.65 28.61
CA GLU A 147 1.77 -22.74 27.19
C GLU A 147 0.52 -22.92 26.33
N GLN A 148 0.50 -22.21 25.19
CA GLN A 148 -0.61 -22.20 24.24
C GLN A 148 -0.08 -22.41 22.83
N HIS A 149 -0.96 -22.83 21.93
CA HIS A 149 -0.67 -22.95 20.51
C HIS A 149 -1.45 -21.89 19.73
N ALA A 150 -0.75 -21.07 18.98
CA ALA A 150 -1.34 -20.05 18.12
C ALA A 150 -1.22 -20.43 16.65
N ARG A 151 -2.34 -20.33 15.94
CA ARG A 151 -2.41 -20.44 14.49
C ARG A 151 -3.07 -19.20 13.93
N ILE A 152 -2.34 -18.48 13.10
CA ILE A 152 -2.85 -17.30 12.37
C ILE A 152 -3.02 -17.70 10.92
N THR A 153 -4.23 -17.53 10.39
CA THR A 153 -4.57 -17.80 8.99
C THR A 153 -5.15 -16.58 8.33
N THR A 154 -4.97 -16.47 7.01
CA THR A 154 -5.65 -15.49 6.17
C THR A 154 -6.39 -16.20 5.05
N LEU A 155 -7.49 -15.61 4.58
CA LEU A 155 -8.41 -16.21 3.59
C LEU A 155 -8.91 -17.61 4.01
N GLY A 156 -8.85 -17.95 5.31
CA GLY A 156 -9.29 -19.21 5.86
C GLY A 156 -8.41 -20.43 5.52
N VAL A 157 -7.41 -20.27 4.65
CA VAL A 157 -6.60 -21.40 4.15
C VAL A 157 -5.09 -21.18 4.20
N ILE A 158 -4.62 -19.94 4.16
CA ILE A 158 -3.18 -19.63 4.17
C ILE A 158 -2.72 -19.44 5.60
N THR A 159 -1.86 -20.34 6.11
CA THR A 159 -1.29 -20.23 7.44
C THR A 159 -0.12 -19.24 7.42
N LEU A 160 -0.24 -18.13 8.17
CA LEU A 160 0.81 -17.13 8.36
C LEU A 160 1.72 -17.45 9.53
N MET A 161 1.15 -18.05 10.59
CA MET A 161 1.86 -18.45 11.80
C MET A 161 1.27 -19.73 12.35
N ASN A 162 2.12 -20.61 12.84
CA ASN A 162 1.73 -21.86 13.53
C ASN A 162 2.86 -22.19 14.53
N THR A 163 2.68 -21.82 15.79
CA THR A 163 3.73 -21.95 16.80
C THR A 163 3.15 -22.06 18.20
N ASN A 164 3.87 -22.75 19.08
CA ASN A 164 3.60 -22.71 20.51
C ASN A 164 4.16 -21.43 21.11
N PHE A 165 3.47 -20.90 22.09
CA PHE A 165 3.90 -19.70 22.80
C PHE A 165 3.52 -19.78 24.28
N GLN A 166 4.28 -19.04 25.08
CA GLN A 166 4.06 -18.86 26.52
C GLN A 166 4.19 -17.36 26.83
N ILE A 167 3.40 -16.92 27.80
CA ILE A 167 3.41 -15.53 28.22
C ILE A 167 3.95 -15.44 29.63
N ASP A 168 4.93 -14.57 29.82
CA ASP A 168 5.44 -14.19 31.13
C ASP A 168 5.05 -12.73 31.42
N LEU A 169 4.33 -12.53 32.53
CA LEU A 169 3.89 -11.22 33.03
C LEU A 169 4.80 -10.77 34.14
N THR A 170 5.59 -9.74 33.94
CA THR A 170 6.42 -9.14 35.00
C THR A 170 5.82 -7.83 35.46
N TYR A 171 5.39 -7.74 36.72
CA TYR A 171 4.78 -6.52 37.27
C TYR A 171 5.83 -5.42 37.43
N LYS A 172 5.52 -4.21 36.95
CA LYS A 172 6.42 -3.03 36.99
C LYS A 172 5.95 -1.93 37.95
N GLY A 173 4.73 -2.01 38.42
CA GLY A 173 4.13 -1.00 39.29
C GLY A 173 2.79 -0.48 38.78
N GLU A 174 2.27 0.51 39.45
CA GLU A 174 1.00 1.17 39.17
C GLU A 174 1.24 2.64 38.86
N LEU A 175 0.52 3.18 37.91
CA LEU A 175 0.45 4.61 37.63
C LEU A 175 -0.94 4.93 37.04
N ASP A 176 -1.57 5.99 37.49
CA ASP A 176 -2.85 6.51 36.98
C ASP A 176 -3.97 5.44 36.90
N ASN A 177 -4.14 4.65 37.97
CA ASN A 177 -5.11 3.54 38.00
C ASN A 177 -4.92 2.46 36.93
N ARG A 178 -3.68 2.26 36.52
CA ARG A 178 -3.32 1.19 35.58
C ARG A 178 -2.13 0.41 36.12
N ALA A 179 -2.22 -0.90 36.05
CA ALA A 179 -1.12 -1.80 36.39
C ALA A 179 -0.19 -1.97 35.18
N TYR A 180 1.07 -1.68 35.35
CA TYR A 180 2.08 -1.80 34.30
C TYR A 180 2.79 -3.17 34.38
N PHE A 181 2.92 -3.80 33.23
CA PHE A 181 3.61 -5.06 33.08
C PHE A 181 4.56 -5.04 31.87
N ASP A 182 5.68 -5.75 32.02
CA ASP A 182 6.43 -6.24 30.88
C ASP A 182 5.83 -7.61 30.52
N ILE A 183 5.35 -7.77 29.30
CA ILE A 183 4.86 -9.05 28.77
C ILE A 183 5.95 -9.61 27.86
N ALA A 184 6.57 -10.72 28.24
CA ALA A 184 7.43 -11.49 27.36
C ALA A 184 6.62 -12.62 26.72
N ILE A 185 6.62 -12.65 25.38
CA ILE A 185 5.99 -13.71 24.59
C ILE A 185 7.09 -14.58 24.04
N ASN A 186 7.22 -15.77 24.64
CA ASN A 186 8.18 -16.78 24.26
C ASN A 186 7.57 -17.70 23.21
N THR A 187 8.25 -17.95 22.09
CA THR A 187 7.71 -18.72 20.96
C THR A 187 8.66 -19.81 20.51
N GLY A 188 8.09 -20.92 20.00
CA GLY A 188 8.85 -22.06 19.48
C GLY A 188 9.51 -21.80 18.12
N SER A 189 9.05 -20.78 17.37
CA SER A 189 9.61 -20.37 16.11
C SER A 189 9.73 -18.85 16.05
N GLN A 190 10.64 -18.34 15.23
CA GLN A 190 10.78 -16.89 15.03
C GLN A 190 9.49 -16.33 14.38
N VAL A 191 8.86 -15.39 15.06
CA VAL A 191 7.59 -14.77 14.64
C VAL A 191 7.82 -13.28 14.43
N PRO A 192 7.39 -12.71 13.28
CA PRO A 192 7.40 -11.27 13.08
C PRO A 192 6.58 -10.54 14.14
N SER A 193 7.10 -9.42 14.66
CA SER A 193 6.45 -8.64 15.71
C SER A 193 5.03 -8.17 15.36
N GLN A 194 4.77 -7.94 14.06
CA GLN A 194 3.44 -7.59 13.57
C GLN A 194 2.41 -8.69 13.83
N LEU A 195 2.80 -9.96 13.71
CA LEU A 195 1.90 -11.11 13.99
C LEU A 195 1.73 -11.32 15.49
N ILE A 196 2.78 -11.07 16.29
CA ILE A 196 2.67 -11.13 17.76
C ILE A 196 1.66 -10.08 18.26
N ARG A 197 1.67 -8.88 17.67
CA ARG A 197 0.71 -7.82 18.03
C ARG A 197 -0.75 -8.19 17.79
N LEU A 198 -1.03 -9.13 16.87
CA LEU A 198 -2.40 -9.63 16.67
C LEU A 198 -2.91 -10.51 17.83
N LEU A 199 -2.00 -11.01 18.67
CA LEU A 199 -2.36 -11.74 19.90
C LEU A 199 -2.66 -10.81 21.07
N LEU A 200 -2.15 -9.57 21.02
CA LEU A 200 -2.30 -8.58 22.09
C LEU A 200 -3.47 -7.66 21.80
N PRO A 201 -4.42 -7.53 22.72
CA PRO A 201 -5.55 -6.63 22.56
C PRO A 201 -5.10 -5.15 22.64
N SER A 202 -5.86 -4.27 21.98
CA SER A 202 -5.55 -2.83 21.93
C SER A 202 -5.63 -2.15 23.29
N GLU A 203 -6.43 -2.69 24.20
CA GLU A 203 -6.73 -2.16 25.52
C GLU A 203 -5.51 -2.07 26.46
N ILE A 204 -4.49 -2.90 26.20
CA ILE A 204 -3.26 -2.94 27.02
C ILE A 204 -2.14 -2.04 26.49
N GLU A 205 -2.36 -1.31 25.41
CA GLU A 205 -1.43 -0.34 24.84
C GLU A 205 0.00 -0.87 24.66
N ALA A 206 0.11 -2.11 24.15
CA ALA A 206 1.39 -2.82 24.04
C ALA A 206 2.40 -2.10 23.15
N THR A 207 3.57 -1.77 23.70
CA THR A 207 4.72 -1.17 23.01
C THR A 207 5.94 -2.07 23.10
N PRO A 208 6.65 -2.38 21.99
CA PRO A 208 7.89 -3.16 22.03
C PRO A 208 8.96 -2.44 22.87
N ILE A 209 9.70 -3.20 23.67
CA ILE A 209 10.84 -2.73 24.49
C ILE A 209 12.10 -3.54 24.23
#